data_22cc8c4789b302c323d07fc85431aa15
#
_entry.id   22cc8c4789b302c323d07fc85431aa15
#
_cell.length_a   1.000
_cell.length_b   1.000
_cell.length_c   1.000
_cell.angle_alpha   90.00
_cell.angle_beta   90.00
_cell.angle_gamma   90.00
#
_symmetry.space_group_name_H-M   'P 1'
#
loop_
_entity.id
_entity.type
_entity.pdbx_description
1 polymer ?
#
loop_
_entity_poly.entity_id
_entity_poly.type
_entity_poly.pdbx_seq_one_letter_code
_entity_poly.pdbx_strand_id
1 'polypeptide(L)'
;IAAGLQNVGADHNLQAIAQYLMAGKKLISFNGAADPLISPRDHLRNWQTVVQLAGSAGSNARFYLEPGVGHVLGGNGPDQTDYLGAMIAWVEQGTAPGQLVLTKFDSNGNATSSLPDCPYPTVPHYSGSGSVSAAASYTCATS
;
A
#
# COMPACT_ATOMS: atom_id res chain seq x y z
N ILE A 1 -20.24 6.92 17.39
CA ILE A 1 -18.99 6.27 16.95
C ILE A 1 -18.01 7.32 16.41
N ALA A 2 -18.46 8.23 15.52
CA ALA A 2 -17.60 9.28 14.96
C ALA A 2 -16.99 10.21 16.04
N ALA A 3 -17.80 10.63 17.03
CA ALA A 3 -17.32 11.47 18.13
C ALA A 3 -16.26 10.77 19.01
N GLY A 4 -16.36 9.43 19.16
CA GLY A 4 -15.36 8.66 19.89
C GLY A 4 -14.02 8.60 19.19
N LEU A 5 -14.02 8.48 17.86
CA LEU A 5 -12.79 8.46 17.04
C LEU A 5 -12.07 9.81 17.06
N GLN A 6 -12.82 10.93 17.01
CA GLN A 6 -12.24 12.27 17.12
C GLN A 6 -11.47 12.45 18.44
N ASN A 7 -12.01 11.91 19.53
CA ASN A 7 -11.39 12.04 20.86
C ASN A 7 -10.10 11.22 21.02
N VAL A 8 -9.87 10.21 20.20
CA VAL A 8 -8.62 9.42 20.21
C VAL A 8 -7.63 9.85 19.13
N GLY A 9 -7.91 10.95 18.42
CA GLY A 9 -7.04 11.49 17.39
C GLY A 9 -6.95 10.59 16.14
N ALA A 10 -7.94 9.72 15.92
CA ALA A 10 -8.00 8.83 14.76
C ALA A 10 -8.52 9.54 13.49
N ASP A 11 -9.06 10.74 13.62
CA ASP A 11 -9.45 11.57 12.49
C ASP A 11 -8.23 12.18 11.83
N HIS A 12 -8.00 11.82 10.60
CA HIS A 12 -6.89 12.34 9.81
C HIS A 12 -7.25 13.73 9.27
N ASN A 13 -6.32 14.66 9.35
CA ASN A 13 -6.44 15.93 8.65
C ASN A 13 -6.15 15.70 7.15
N LEU A 14 -7.13 15.18 6.41
CA LEU A 14 -7.01 14.83 5.00
C LEU A 14 -6.64 16.06 4.14
N GLN A 15 -7.12 17.25 4.54
CA GLN A 15 -6.78 18.51 3.88
C GLN A 15 -5.28 18.85 4.03
N ALA A 16 -4.70 18.64 5.21
CA ALA A 16 -3.26 18.88 5.41
C ALA A 16 -2.40 17.90 4.61
N ILE A 17 -2.82 16.63 4.51
CA ILE A 17 -2.14 15.64 3.68
C ILE A 17 -2.22 16.04 2.19
N ALA A 18 -3.38 16.50 1.72
CA ALA A 18 -3.53 17.00 0.36
C ALA A 18 -2.61 18.21 0.09
N GLN A 19 -2.53 19.16 1.02
CA GLN A 19 -1.61 20.30 0.94
C GLN A 19 -0.14 19.87 0.89
N TYR A 20 0.23 18.83 1.62
CA TYR A 20 1.57 18.24 1.56
C TYR A 20 1.90 17.72 0.16
N LEU A 21 0.95 17.04 -0.50
CA LEU A 21 1.11 16.59 -1.89
C LEU A 21 1.18 17.77 -2.87
N MET A 22 0.34 18.80 -2.68
CA MET A 22 0.34 20.02 -3.50
C MET A 22 1.66 20.80 -3.38
N ALA A 23 2.38 20.65 -2.25
CA ALA A 23 3.72 21.18 -2.06
C ALA A 23 4.82 20.31 -2.74
N GLY A 24 4.44 19.36 -3.60
CA GLY A 24 5.36 18.49 -4.35
C GLY A 24 5.95 17.32 -3.56
N LYS A 25 5.50 17.13 -2.32
CA LYS A 25 5.99 16.04 -1.46
C LYS A 25 5.38 14.70 -1.89
N LYS A 26 6.05 13.60 -1.56
CA LYS A 26 5.67 12.23 -1.94
C LYS A 26 5.07 11.47 -0.76
N LEU A 27 4.09 10.64 -1.05
CA LEU A 27 3.42 9.78 -0.06
C LEU A 27 3.32 8.35 -0.58
N ILE A 28 3.84 7.39 0.18
CA ILE A 28 3.49 5.97 0.05
C ILE A 28 2.64 5.62 1.27
N SER A 29 1.46 5.08 1.04
CA SER A 29 0.54 4.59 2.06
C SER A 29 0.20 3.14 1.77
N PHE A 30 0.09 2.32 2.80
CA PHE A 30 -0.24 0.90 2.65
C PHE A 30 -1.12 0.40 3.79
N ASN A 31 -1.82 -0.70 3.56
CA ASN A 31 -2.64 -1.38 4.58
C ASN A 31 -2.76 -2.86 4.25
N GLY A 32 -2.67 -3.69 5.27
CA GLY A 32 -2.98 -5.11 5.12
C GLY A 32 -4.47 -5.32 4.80
N ALA A 33 -4.77 -6.10 3.77
CA ALA A 33 -6.16 -6.36 3.36
C ALA A 33 -6.94 -7.20 4.38
N ALA A 34 -6.23 -7.90 5.28
CA ALA A 34 -6.79 -8.70 6.39
C ALA A 34 -6.61 -8.02 7.75
N ASP A 35 -6.38 -6.71 7.79
CA ASP A 35 -6.19 -5.95 9.03
C ASP A 35 -7.47 -5.94 9.88
N PRO A 36 -7.45 -6.51 11.10
CA PRO A 36 -8.61 -6.55 11.98
C PRO A 36 -8.79 -5.27 12.82
N LEU A 37 -7.79 -4.37 12.83
CA LEU A 37 -7.76 -3.20 13.70
C LEU A 37 -8.03 -1.91 12.92
N ILE A 38 -7.38 -1.73 11.78
CA ILE A 38 -7.57 -0.57 10.91
C ILE A 38 -8.29 -1.05 9.64
N SER A 39 -9.51 -0.58 9.44
CA SER A 39 -10.33 -0.95 8.29
C SER A 39 -9.61 -0.59 6.97
N PRO A 40 -9.23 -1.58 6.15
CA PRO A 40 -8.59 -1.31 4.85
C PRO A 40 -9.48 -0.48 3.92
N ARG A 41 -10.80 -0.68 4.03
CA ARG A 41 -11.80 0.08 3.26
C ARG A 41 -11.83 1.55 3.65
N ASP A 42 -11.75 1.85 4.95
CA ASP A 42 -11.78 3.23 5.43
C ASP A 42 -10.45 3.94 5.13
N HIS A 43 -9.33 3.23 5.26
CA HIS A 43 -8.02 3.76 4.85
C HIS A 43 -7.99 4.09 3.35
N LEU A 44 -8.47 3.17 2.51
CA LEU A 44 -8.58 3.41 1.06
C LEU A 44 -9.48 4.61 0.75
N ARG A 45 -10.62 4.75 1.42
CA ARG A 45 -11.52 5.89 1.25
C ARG A 45 -10.84 7.22 1.63
N ASN A 46 -10.10 7.23 2.73
CA ASN A 46 -9.34 8.40 3.17
C ASN A 46 -8.27 8.78 2.14
N TRP A 47 -7.52 7.80 1.64
CA TRP A 47 -6.55 8.01 0.58
C TRP A 47 -7.19 8.57 -0.71
N GLN A 48 -8.32 8.01 -1.15
CA GLN A 48 -9.06 8.51 -2.31
C GLN A 48 -9.50 9.97 -2.11
N THR A 49 -9.96 10.33 -0.91
CA THR A 49 -10.33 11.69 -0.56
C THR A 49 -9.11 12.63 -0.63
N VAL A 50 -7.96 12.22 -0.10
CA VAL A 50 -6.71 13.00 -0.17
C VAL A 50 -6.31 13.25 -1.62
N VAL A 51 -6.32 12.21 -2.47
CA VAL A 51 -5.97 12.32 -3.89
C VAL A 51 -6.93 13.26 -4.62
N GLN A 52 -8.23 13.17 -4.33
CA GLN A 52 -9.24 14.06 -4.90
C GLN A 52 -9.01 15.52 -4.48
N LEU A 53 -8.74 15.78 -3.21
CA LEU A 53 -8.44 17.12 -2.69
C LEU A 53 -7.15 17.70 -3.27
N ALA A 54 -6.15 16.85 -3.51
CA ALA A 54 -4.87 17.25 -4.09
C ALA A 54 -4.93 17.52 -5.61
N GLY A 55 -5.99 17.08 -6.30
CA GLY A 55 -6.14 17.25 -7.74
C GLY A 55 -4.98 16.63 -8.53
N SER A 56 -4.33 17.39 -9.41
CA SER A 56 -3.19 16.90 -10.19
C SER A 56 -2.00 16.44 -9.32
N ALA A 57 -1.85 17.02 -8.13
CA ALA A 57 -0.81 16.62 -7.17
C ALA A 57 -1.09 15.25 -6.52
N GLY A 58 -2.26 14.65 -6.71
CA GLY A 58 -2.57 13.27 -6.31
C GLY A 58 -1.64 12.25 -6.97
N SER A 59 -1.02 12.58 -8.10
CA SER A 59 0.05 11.78 -8.72
C SER A 59 1.29 11.61 -7.82
N ASN A 60 1.44 12.43 -6.79
CA ASN A 60 2.49 12.33 -5.77
C ASN A 60 2.16 11.33 -4.65
N ALA A 61 1.04 10.61 -4.73
CA ALA A 61 0.65 9.59 -3.77
C ALA A 61 0.60 8.19 -4.41
N ARG A 62 0.96 7.17 -3.62
CA ARG A 62 0.76 5.75 -3.94
C ARG A 62 0.09 5.08 -2.76
N PHE A 63 -0.83 4.15 -3.05
CA PHE A 63 -1.47 3.32 -2.05
C PHE A 63 -1.33 1.85 -2.44
N TYR A 64 -0.98 1.02 -1.47
CA TYR A 64 -0.84 -0.42 -1.62
C TYR A 64 -1.79 -1.12 -0.66
N LEU A 65 -2.54 -2.10 -1.16
CA LEU A 65 -3.42 -2.94 -0.36
C LEU A 65 -2.85 -4.35 -0.37
N GLU A 66 -2.17 -4.72 0.70
CA GLU A 66 -1.35 -5.92 0.83
C GLU A 66 -2.20 -7.18 1.06
N PRO A 67 -2.29 -8.12 0.09
CA PRO A 67 -3.18 -9.26 0.19
C PRO A 67 -2.81 -10.21 1.32
N GLY A 68 -3.77 -10.50 2.22
CA GLY A 68 -3.61 -11.45 3.32
C GLY A 68 -2.72 -10.98 4.47
N VAL A 69 -2.25 -9.73 4.43
CA VAL A 69 -1.48 -9.11 5.52
C VAL A 69 -2.41 -8.61 6.61
N GLY A 70 -2.04 -8.81 7.86
CA GLY A 70 -2.74 -8.33 9.04
C GLY A 70 -2.41 -6.87 9.37
N HIS A 71 -2.41 -6.53 10.68
CA HIS A 71 -2.08 -5.19 11.12
C HIS A 71 -0.56 -4.97 11.06
N VAL A 72 -0.12 -4.16 10.10
CA VAL A 72 1.29 -3.81 9.80
C VAL A 72 2.11 -5.00 9.28
N LEU A 73 2.11 -6.12 9.97
CA LEU A 73 2.83 -7.35 9.67
C LEU A 73 1.98 -8.58 10.02
N GLY A 74 2.42 -9.74 9.52
CA GLY A 74 1.78 -11.02 9.82
C GLY A 74 0.55 -11.28 8.96
N GLY A 75 -0.23 -12.29 9.35
CA GLY A 75 -1.29 -12.84 8.51
C GLY A 75 -0.79 -13.95 7.59
N ASN A 76 -1.62 -14.37 6.64
CA ASN A 76 -1.31 -15.47 5.72
C ASN A 76 -0.53 -15.02 4.48
N GLY A 77 -0.59 -13.72 4.12
CA GLY A 77 0.12 -13.15 2.98
C GLY A 77 1.59 -12.86 3.25
N PRO A 78 2.40 -12.68 2.21
CA PRO A 78 3.73 -12.09 2.33
C PRO A 78 3.60 -10.63 2.79
N ASP A 79 4.46 -10.19 3.72
CA ASP A 79 4.25 -9.02 4.54
C ASP A 79 5.47 -8.08 4.64
N GLN A 80 6.51 -8.30 3.81
CA GLN A 80 7.69 -7.46 3.80
C GLN A 80 8.00 -6.93 2.41
N THR A 81 8.18 -5.62 2.28
CA THR A 81 8.59 -4.95 1.05
C THR A 81 9.49 -3.74 1.36
N ASP A 82 10.28 -3.30 0.39
CA ASP A 82 11.19 -2.16 0.54
C ASP A 82 10.51 -0.83 0.13
N TYR A 83 9.58 -0.36 0.96
CA TYR A 83 8.98 0.96 0.77
C TYR A 83 9.99 2.10 0.92
N LEU A 84 11.01 1.92 1.76
CA LEU A 84 12.03 2.96 1.96
C LEU A 84 12.87 3.16 0.71
N GLY A 85 13.39 2.08 0.12
CA GLY A 85 14.14 2.16 -1.14
C GLY A 85 13.29 2.73 -2.28
N ALA A 86 12.01 2.32 -2.37
CA ALA A 86 11.07 2.87 -3.34
C ALA A 86 10.84 4.38 -3.14
N MET A 87 10.73 4.85 -1.90
CA MET A 87 10.59 6.27 -1.58
C MET A 87 11.85 7.06 -1.92
N ILE A 88 13.03 6.54 -1.61
CA ILE A 88 14.32 7.16 -1.95
C ILE A 88 14.45 7.32 -3.47
N ALA A 89 14.18 6.26 -4.23
CA ALA A 89 14.20 6.31 -5.70
C ALA A 89 13.20 7.35 -6.25
N TRP A 90 12.03 7.45 -5.63
CA TRP A 90 11.03 8.43 -6.05
C TRP A 90 11.45 9.87 -5.79
N VAL A 91 12.01 10.15 -4.61
CA VAL A 91 12.40 11.51 -4.22
C VAL A 91 13.70 11.95 -4.92
N GLU A 92 14.70 11.08 -5.00
CA GLU A 92 16.03 11.43 -5.48
C GLU A 92 16.20 11.26 -6.99
N GLN A 93 15.50 10.29 -7.59
CA GLN A 93 15.66 9.93 -9.01
C GLN A 93 14.39 10.24 -9.83
N GLY A 94 13.30 10.68 -9.19
CA GLY A 94 12.02 10.92 -9.86
C GLY A 94 11.27 9.65 -10.28
N THR A 95 11.76 8.46 -9.90
CA THR A 95 11.14 7.17 -10.27
C THR A 95 10.00 6.84 -9.32
N ALA A 96 8.78 7.18 -9.74
CA ALA A 96 7.58 6.87 -8.96
C ALA A 96 7.40 5.34 -8.81
N PRO A 97 7.12 4.83 -7.59
CA PRO A 97 6.98 3.39 -7.40
C PRO A 97 5.75 2.85 -8.15
N GLY A 98 5.99 1.79 -8.90
CA GLY A 98 4.98 0.96 -9.55
C GLY A 98 4.73 -0.31 -8.75
N GLN A 99 4.71 -1.46 -9.43
CA GLN A 99 4.66 -2.77 -8.76
C GLN A 99 5.92 -2.98 -7.92
N LEU A 100 5.73 -3.31 -6.64
CA LEU A 100 6.75 -3.79 -5.73
C LEU A 100 6.59 -5.30 -5.52
N VAL A 101 7.37 -5.88 -4.60
CA VAL A 101 7.25 -7.30 -4.25
C VAL A 101 7.14 -7.44 -2.74
N LEU A 102 6.05 -8.05 -2.30
CA LEU A 102 5.90 -8.54 -0.94
C LEU A 102 6.58 -9.91 -0.82
N THR A 103 7.32 -10.13 0.25
CA THR A 103 8.00 -11.39 0.54
C THR A 103 7.66 -11.86 1.95
N LYS A 104 7.40 -13.16 2.09
CA LYS A 104 7.27 -13.85 3.39
C LYS A 104 8.57 -14.55 3.71
N PHE A 105 9.05 -14.35 4.91
CA PHE A 105 10.24 -15.05 5.41
C PHE A 105 9.89 -16.01 6.54
N ASP A 106 10.63 -17.12 6.63
CA ASP A 106 10.59 -18.02 7.78
C ASP A 106 11.44 -17.48 8.94
N SER A 107 11.46 -18.19 10.06
CA SER A 107 12.25 -17.83 11.25
C SER A 107 13.77 -17.83 11.03
N ASN A 108 14.25 -18.45 9.95
CA ASN A 108 15.66 -18.50 9.56
C ASN A 108 16.03 -17.41 8.54
N GLY A 109 15.07 -16.58 8.12
CA GLY A 109 15.27 -15.53 7.12
C GLY A 109 15.20 -16.02 5.67
N ASN A 110 14.71 -17.24 5.42
CA ASN A 110 14.53 -17.72 4.04
C ASN A 110 13.18 -17.25 3.49
N ALA A 111 13.17 -16.80 2.25
CA ALA A 111 11.93 -16.46 1.56
C ALA A 111 11.10 -17.71 1.28
N THR A 112 9.83 -17.72 1.72
CA THR A 112 8.90 -18.85 1.59
C THR A 112 7.82 -18.62 0.56
N SER A 113 7.41 -17.35 0.36
CA SER A 113 6.48 -16.94 -0.67
C SER A 113 6.66 -15.47 -1.03
N SER A 114 6.18 -15.09 -2.20
CA SER A 114 6.12 -13.70 -2.64
C SER A 114 4.87 -13.43 -3.47
N LEU A 115 4.40 -12.18 -3.42
CA LEU A 115 3.32 -11.65 -4.27
C LEU A 115 3.71 -10.28 -4.81
N PRO A 116 3.18 -9.86 -5.97
CA PRO A 116 3.32 -8.47 -6.34
C PRO A 116 2.52 -7.60 -5.35
N ASP A 117 3.16 -6.52 -4.92
CA ASP A 117 2.50 -5.43 -4.23
C ASP A 117 2.08 -4.41 -5.28
N CYS A 118 0.81 -4.42 -5.60
CA CYS A 118 0.25 -3.66 -6.71
C CYS A 118 -0.22 -2.28 -6.25
N PRO A 119 0.19 -1.19 -6.93
CA PRO A 119 -0.35 0.11 -6.60
C PRO A 119 -1.83 0.17 -6.96
N TYR A 120 -2.67 0.67 -6.04
CA TYR A 120 -4.09 0.86 -6.29
C TYR A 120 -4.32 1.76 -7.53
N PRO A 121 -5.27 1.44 -8.43
CA PRO A 121 -6.37 0.47 -8.29
C PRO A 121 -6.07 -0.94 -8.80
N THR A 122 -4.82 -1.28 -9.10
CA THR A 122 -4.48 -2.61 -9.56
C THR A 122 -4.36 -3.60 -8.40
N VAL A 123 -4.58 -4.88 -8.70
CA VAL A 123 -4.46 -6.01 -7.77
C VAL A 123 -3.68 -7.15 -8.43
N PRO A 124 -3.12 -8.10 -7.66
CA PRO A 124 -2.43 -9.26 -8.22
C PRO A 124 -3.40 -10.20 -8.95
N HIS A 125 -3.16 -10.45 -10.21
CA HIS A 125 -3.85 -11.46 -11.02
C HIS A 125 -2.91 -12.61 -11.35
N TYR A 126 -3.28 -13.83 -10.94
CA TYR A 126 -2.52 -15.03 -11.30
C TYR A 126 -2.58 -15.29 -12.80
N SER A 127 -1.43 -15.54 -13.42
CA SER A 127 -1.31 -15.75 -14.86
C SER A 127 -1.80 -17.11 -15.36
N GLY A 128 -2.22 -18.02 -14.43
CA GLY A 128 -2.65 -19.38 -14.76
C GLY A 128 -1.51 -20.38 -14.88
N SER A 129 -0.26 -19.95 -14.69
CA SER A 129 0.93 -20.81 -14.78
C SER A 129 1.99 -20.40 -13.75
N GLY A 130 2.89 -21.33 -13.42
CA GLY A 130 3.93 -21.12 -12.40
C GLY A 130 3.44 -21.38 -10.96
N SER A 131 4.31 -21.10 -9.99
CA SER A 131 3.97 -21.27 -8.57
C SER A 131 3.04 -20.17 -8.06
N VAL A 132 1.97 -20.55 -7.39
CA VAL A 132 1.08 -19.61 -6.71
C VAL A 132 1.77 -18.86 -5.55
N SER A 133 2.95 -19.34 -5.11
CA SER A 133 3.76 -18.72 -4.06
C SER A 133 4.86 -17.82 -4.62
N ALA A 134 4.86 -17.52 -5.92
CA ALA A 134 5.90 -16.71 -6.57
C ALA A 134 5.28 -15.47 -7.24
N ALA A 135 5.77 -14.29 -6.90
CA ALA A 135 5.32 -13.04 -7.50
C ALA A 135 5.41 -13.02 -9.04
N ALA A 136 6.39 -13.73 -9.61
CA ALA A 136 6.57 -13.85 -11.05
C ALA A 136 5.40 -14.56 -11.78
N SER A 137 4.52 -15.25 -11.04
CA SER A 137 3.32 -15.92 -11.58
C SER A 137 2.10 -15.01 -11.63
N TYR A 138 2.26 -13.74 -11.33
CA TYR A 138 1.17 -12.75 -11.26
C TYR A 138 1.51 -11.49 -12.05
N THR A 139 0.46 -10.75 -12.40
CA THR A 139 0.56 -9.40 -12.97
C THR A 139 -0.37 -8.46 -12.21
N CYS A 140 0.02 -7.19 -12.09
CA CYS A 140 -0.87 -6.17 -11.53
C CYS A 140 -1.85 -5.71 -12.62
N ALA A 141 -3.14 -5.92 -12.39
CA ALA A 141 -4.21 -5.49 -13.31
C ALA A 141 -5.40 -4.93 -12.51
N THR A 142 -6.24 -4.14 -13.17
CA THR A 142 -7.53 -3.70 -12.60
C THR A 142 -8.50 -4.87 -12.58
N SER A 143 -9.26 -5.00 -11.47
CA SER A 143 -10.33 -6.00 -11.33
C SER A 143 -11.56 -5.67 -12.18
#